data_f8a7a0704e51117d7f99ddf3023246c7
#
_entry.id   f8a7a0704e51117d7f99ddf3023246c7
#
_cell.length_a   1.000
_cell.length_b   1.000
_cell.length_c   1.000
_cell.angle_alpha   90.00
_cell.angle_beta   90.00
_cell.angle_gamma   90.00
#
_symmetry.space_group_name_H-M   'P 1'
#
loop_
_entity.id
_entity.type
_entity.pdbx_description
1 polymer ?
#
loop_
_entity_poly.entity_id
_entity_poly.type
_entity_poly.pdbx_seq_one_letter_code
_entity_poly.pdbx_strand_id
1 'polypeptide(L)'
;MKKLLAILVCFAFLDSSVQAQRVTDFDAIKLYTFKNKSGMQVKITNYGAIVTAILVPDRDGKLGDITLGYNRVEDYINAVDKPYFGAIVGRYGNRIANGEFTIDGETYSLATNNGPNHLHGGVIGFDKVVWDAELVGGEGWSGLELSYLAKDKEEGYPGNLSIKVTYKLTDDNELIVDYLATTDKATPVNLTQHSYFNL
;
A
#
# COMPACT_ATOMS: atom_id res chain seq x y z
N MET A 1 32.00 -27.69 -54.03
CA MET A 1 31.96 -27.66 -52.50
C MET A 1 31.21 -26.40 -52.05
N LYS A 2 29.92 -26.52 -51.76
CA LYS A 2 29.09 -25.42 -51.27
C LYS A 2 29.11 -25.48 -49.73
N LYS A 3 29.66 -24.46 -49.09
CA LYS A 3 29.62 -24.34 -47.63
C LYS A 3 28.24 -23.82 -47.19
N LEU A 4 27.51 -24.65 -46.45
CA LEU A 4 26.25 -24.30 -45.80
C LEU A 4 26.57 -23.47 -44.56
N LEU A 5 26.15 -22.21 -44.53
CA LEU A 5 26.28 -21.33 -43.38
C LEU A 5 25.02 -21.52 -42.52
N ALA A 6 25.16 -22.20 -41.39
CA ALA A 6 24.07 -22.33 -40.43
C ALA A 6 23.97 -21.02 -39.63
N ILE A 7 22.87 -20.29 -39.84
CA ILE A 7 22.53 -19.12 -39.03
C ILE A 7 21.86 -19.64 -37.74
N LEU A 8 22.58 -19.54 -36.63
CA LEU A 8 22.05 -19.82 -35.29
C LEU A 8 21.23 -18.59 -34.86
N VAL A 9 19.91 -18.69 -34.98
CA VAL A 9 19.01 -17.67 -34.43
C VAL A 9 18.90 -17.91 -32.92
N CYS A 10 19.64 -17.12 -32.16
CA CYS A 10 19.52 -17.08 -30.69
C CYS A 10 18.24 -16.34 -30.34
N PHE A 11 17.16 -17.06 -29.99
CA PHE A 11 16.00 -16.46 -29.35
C PHE A 11 16.42 -16.05 -27.95
N ALA A 12 16.74 -14.79 -27.77
CA ALA A 12 16.79 -14.19 -26.43
C ALA A 12 15.36 -14.13 -25.90
N PHE A 13 15.00 -15.05 -25.01
CA PHE A 13 13.84 -14.88 -24.15
C PHE A 13 14.11 -13.65 -23.30
N LEU A 14 13.50 -12.53 -23.65
CA LEU A 14 13.37 -11.39 -22.75
C LEU A 14 12.44 -11.83 -21.63
N ASP A 15 13.06 -12.29 -20.55
CA ASP A 15 12.41 -12.49 -19.27
C ASP A 15 11.96 -11.11 -18.78
N SER A 16 10.72 -10.72 -19.12
CA SER A 16 10.10 -9.52 -18.61
C SER A 16 9.59 -9.79 -17.18
N SER A 17 10.53 -10.12 -16.28
CA SER A 17 10.30 -9.99 -14.86
C SER A 17 10.12 -8.49 -14.61
N VAL A 18 8.88 -8.07 -14.37
CA VAL A 18 8.60 -6.75 -13.79
C VAL A 18 9.28 -6.75 -12.42
N GLN A 19 10.54 -6.31 -12.39
CA GLN A 19 11.21 -6.05 -11.12
C GLN A 19 10.46 -4.90 -10.45
N ALA A 20 9.84 -5.22 -9.35
CA ALA A 20 9.23 -4.24 -8.49
C ALA A 20 10.25 -3.15 -8.16
N GLN A 21 9.96 -1.92 -8.57
CA GLN A 21 10.88 -0.80 -8.48
C GLN A 21 10.94 -0.37 -7.01
N ARG A 22 12.08 -0.64 -6.37
CA ARG A 22 12.36 -0.15 -5.02
C ARG A 22 12.32 1.38 -5.06
N VAL A 23 11.60 1.99 -4.11
CA VAL A 23 11.58 3.46 -3.98
C VAL A 23 13.01 3.95 -3.81
N THR A 24 13.48 4.74 -4.78
CA THR A 24 14.83 5.34 -4.78
C THR A 24 14.78 6.86 -4.64
N ASP A 25 13.60 7.47 -4.78
CA ASP A 25 13.38 8.90 -4.66
C ASP A 25 12.65 9.21 -3.34
N PHE A 26 13.44 9.58 -2.33
CA PHE A 26 12.94 9.98 -1.03
C PHE A 26 12.34 11.38 -1.03
N ASP A 27 12.64 12.23 -2.02
CA ASP A 27 12.11 13.59 -2.11
C ASP A 27 10.62 13.62 -2.40
N ALA A 28 10.09 12.53 -3.00
CA ALA A 28 8.66 12.34 -3.23
C ALA A 28 7.88 11.94 -1.98
N ILE A 29 8.57 11.48 -0.91
CA ILE A 29 7.92 11.00 0.31
C ILE A 29 7.71 12.18 1.25
N LYS A 30 6.45 12.36 1.69
CA LYS A 30 6.04 13.46 2.57
C LYS A 30 5.30 12.92 3.79
N LEU A 31 5.39 13.67 4.89
CA LEU A 31 4.62 13.45 6.11
C LEU A 31 3.61 14.58 6.30
N TYR A 32 2.36 14.22 6.46
CA TYR A 32 1.23 15.13 6.70
C TYR A 32 0.79 15.02 8.15
N THR A 33 0.48 16.15 8.79
CA THR A 33 -0.02 16.19 10.16
C THR A 33 -1.34 16.94 10.19
N PHE A 34 -2.37 16.30 10.72
CA PHE A 34 -3.69 16.87 10.95
C PHE A 34 -3.92 17.05 12.45
N LYS A 35 -4.61 18.11 12.81
CA LYS A 35 -4.99 18.40 14.19
C LYS A 35 -6.42 18.90 14.23
N ASN A 36 -7.26 18.30 15.04
CA ASN A 36 -8.63 18.74 15.25
C ASN A 36 -8.75 19.75 16.42
N LYS A 37 -9.96 20.26 16.63
CA LYS A 37 -10.24 21.26 17.70
C LYS A 37 -10.00 20.72 19.11
N SER A 38 -10.17 19.42 19.33
CA SER A 38 -9.95 18.75 20.62
C SER A 38 -8.48 18.48 20.92
N GLY A 39 -7.57 18.77 19.97
CA GLY A 39 -6.13 18.58 20.12
C GLY A 39 -5.63 17.22 19.67
N MET A 40 -6.49 16.28 19.25
CA MET A 40 -6.09 15.01 18.64
C MET A 40 -5.30 15.29 17.36
N GLN A 41 -4.22 14.52 17.14
CA GLN A 41 -3.38 14.63 15.95
C GLN A 41 -3.23 13.28 15.25
N VAL A 42 -3.21 13.31 13.92
CA VAL A 42 -2.92 12.14 13.09
C VAL A 42 -1.80 12.50 12.13
N LYS A 43 -0.79 11.62 12.04
CA LYS A 43 0.31 11.78 11.11
C LYS A 43 0.25 10.67 10.05
N ILE A 44 0.34 11.05 8.78
CA ILE A 44 0.21 10.14 7.64
C ILE A 44 1.32 10.43 6.66
N THR A 45 2.03 9.40 6.22
CA THR A 45 2.95 9.51 5.09
C THR A 45 2.32 8.96 3.82
N ASN A 46 2.68 9.55 2.67
CA ASN A 46 2.25 9.02 1.38
C ASN A 46 3.06 7.77 0.93
N TYR A 47 4.10 7.37 1.64
CA TYR A 47 4.70 6.05 1.48
C TYR A 47 3.82 5.01 2.15
N GLY A 48 3.32 4.04 1.37
CA GLY A 48 2.41 3.00 1.85
C GLY A 48 1.08 3.51 2.41
N ALA A 49 0.77 4.80 2.22
CA ALA A 49 -0.38 5.49 2.82
C ALA A 49 -0.47 5.24 4.34
N ILE A 50 0.69 5.26 5.02
CA ILE A 50 0.86 4.81 6.41
C ILE A 50 0.39 5.88 7.40
N VAL A 51 -0.48 5.51 8.33
CA VAL A 51 -0.69 6.25 9.57
C VAL A 51 0.49 5.97 10.50
N THR A 52 1.36 6.96 10.70
CA THR A 52 2.59 6.81 11.48
C THR A 52 2.42 7.13 12.95
N ALA A 53 1.39 7.90 13.32
CA ALA A 53 1.06 8.23 14.71
C ALA A 53 -0.41 8.67 14.83
N ILE A 54 -1.05 8.30 15.91
CA ILE A 54 -2.33 8.84 16.38
C ILE A 54 -2.12 9.33 17.81
N LEU A 55 -2.05 10.66 17.97
CA LEU A 55 -1.80 11.28 19.24
C LEU A 55 -3.13 11.78 19.83
N VAL A 56 -3.49 11.25 20.97
CA VAL A 56 -4.72 11.65 21.69
C VAL A 56 -4.37 12.32 23.01
N PRO A 57 -5.09 13.38 23.43
CA PRO A 57 -4.90 13.97 24.75
C PRO A 57 -5.46 13.04 25.83
N ASP A 58 -4.69 12.84 26.90
CA ASP A 58 -5.16 12.20 28.12
C ASP A 58 -6.03 13.18 28.95
N ARG A 59 -6.45 12.74 30.17
CA ARG A 59 -7.26 13.55 31.08
C ARG A 59 -6.61 14.88 31.47
N ASP A 60 -5.29 14.96 31.42
CA ASP A 60 -4.51 16.13 31.80
C ASP A 60 -4.11 16.96 30.55
N GLY A 61 -4.59 16.58 29.36
CA GLY A 61 -4.33 17.23 28.07
C GLY A 61 -2.97 16.89 27.49
N LYS A 62 -2.23 15.94 28.06
CA LYS A 62 -0.96 15.46 27.51
C LYS A 62 -1.20 14.48 26.37
N LEU A 63 -0.55 14.74 25.23
CA LEU A 63 -0.65 13.85 24.06
C LEU A 63 0.12 12.55 24.28
N GLY A 64 -0.56 11.42 24.07
CA GLY A 64 0.01 10.08 23.98
C GLY A 64 -0.21 9.49 22.60
N ASP A 65 0.81 8.82 22.03
CA ASP A 65 0.63 8.05 20.80
C ASP A 65 0.03 6.70 21.14
N ILE A 66 -1.12 6.39 20.51
CA ILE A 66 -1.86 5.14 20.74
C ILE A 66 -1.61 4.12 19.64
N THR A 67 -0.62 4.33 18.76
CA THR A 67 -0.29 3.40 17.69
C THR A 67 1.16 2.96 17.73
N LEU A 68 1.42 1.74 17.23
CA LEU A 68 2.78 1.26 17.00
C LEU A 68 3.25 1.68 15.62
N GLY A 69 4.49 2.17 15.55
CA GLY A 69 5.10 2.61 14.30
C GLY A 69 6.58 2.93 14.48
N TYR A 70 7.18 3.45 13.41
CA TYR A 70 8.56 3.92 13.40
C TYR A 70 8.61 5.44 13.34
N ASN A 71 9.70 6.02 13.80
CA ASN A 71 9.89 7.47 13.83
C ASN A 71 10.34 8.06 12.49
N ARG A 72 10.87 7.24 11.59
CA ARG A 72 11.45 7.67 10.32
C ARG A 72 10.97 6.78 9.18
N VAL A 73 10.83 7.35 7.98
CA VAL A 73 10.38 6.62 6.80
C VAL A 73 11.37 5.52 6.40
N GLU A 74 12.65 5.72 6.59
CA GLU A 74 13.68 4.72 6.29
C GLU A 74 13.50 3.45 7.12
N ASP A 75 12.98 3.56 8.34
CA ASP A 75 12.72 2.43 9.21
C ASP A 75 11.53 1.59 8.68
N TYR A 76 10.51 2.23 8.08
CA TYR A 76 9.44 1.52 7.38
C TYR A 76 9.94 0.81 6.12
N ILE A 77 10.81 1.47 5.32
CA ILE A 77 11.35 0.93 4.07
C ILE A 77 12.26 -0.28 4.35
N ASN A 78 13.06 -0.20 5.41
CA ASN A 78 14.04 -1.21 5.78
C ASN A 78 13.50 -2.23 6.82
N ALA A 79 12.23 -2.14 7.21
CA ALA A 79 11.65 -3.02 8.22
C ALA A 79 11.85 -4.51 7.89
N VAL A 80 12.40 -5.24 8.86
CA VAL A 80 12.50 -6.69 8.83
C VAL A 80 11.17 -7.27 9.30
N ASP A 81 10.82 -8.48 8.85
CA ASP A 81 9.58 -9.19 9.22
C ASP A 81 8.26 -8.49 8.83
N LYS A 82 8.34 -7.39 8.13
CA LYS A 82 7.20 -6.68 7.50
C LYS A 82 5.99 -6.54 8.42
N PRO A 83 6.07 -5.74 9.50
CA PRO A 83 4.99 -5.64 10.48
C PRO A 83 3.76 -4.90 9.94
N TYR A 84 3.84 -4.22 8.79
CA TYR A 84 2.76 -3.46 8.14
C TYR A 84 2.14 -2.36 9.03
N PHE A 85 2.88 -1.83 10.00
CA PHE A 85 2.38 -0.81 10.93
C PHE A 85 1.72 0.35 10.21
N GLY A 86 0.42 0.56 10.46
CA GLY A 86 -0.36 1.67 9.96
C GLY A 86 -0.56 1.75 8.44
N ALA A 87 -0.10 0.77 7.67
CA ALA A 87 -0.11 0.81 6.21
C ALA A 87 -1.49 0.51 5.61
N ILE A 88 -1.71 1.03 4.39
CA ILE A 88 -2.76 0.49 3.52
C ILE A 88 -2.23 -0.77 2.87
N VAL A 89 -2.93 -1.86 3.11
CA VAL A 89 -2.62 -3.19 2.58
C VAL A 89 -3.54 -3.50 1.40
N GLY A 90 -2.97 -3.93 0.31
CA GLY A 90 -3.63 -4.31 -0.93
C GLY A 90 -2.60 -4.77 -1.97
N ARG A 91 -3.03 -5.31 -3.12
CA ARG A 91 -4.40 -5.33 -3.64
C ARG A 91 -5.35 -6.20 -2.79
N TYR A 92 -4.85 -7.32 -2.20
CA TYR A 92 -5.64 -8.24 -1.40
C TYR A 92 -5.02 -8.43 -0.02
N GLY A 93 -5.66 -7.90 1.01
CA GLY A 93 -5.27 -8.05 2.40
C GLY A 93 -5.49 -9.48 2.91
N ASN A 94 -4.65 -9.91 3.87
CA ASN A 94 -4.55 -11.27 4.34
C ASN A 94 -4.02 -12.24 3.26
N ARG A 95 -4.42 -13.49 3.23
CA ARG A 95 -3.75 -14.54 2.45
C ARG A 95 -4.61 -15.05 1.30
N ILE A 96 -3.92 -15.32 0.17
CA ILE A 96 -4.44 -16.18 -0.90
C ILE A 96 -3.66 -17.49 -0.82
N ALA A 97 -4.39 -18.58 -0.58
CA ALA A 97 -3.81 -19.90 -0.38
C ALA A 97 -3.04 -20.35 -1.64
N ASN A 98 -1.85 -20.93 -1.44
CA ASN A 98 -0.95 -21.37 -2.49
C ASN A 98 -0.54 -20.29 -3.51
N GLY A 99 -0.84 -19.01 -3.23
CA GLY A 99 -0.60 -17.91 -4.17
C GLY A 99 -1.42 -18.03 -5.47
N GLU A 100 -2.57 -18.69 -5.45
CA GLU A 100 -3.37 -18.92 -6.66
C GLU A 100 -4.84 -18.59 -6.44
N PHE A 101 -5.47 -18.03 -7.47
CA PHE A 101 -6.92 -17.86 -7.54
C PHE A 101 -7.41 -18.02 -8.98
N THR A 102 -8.68 -18.37 -9.16
CA THR A 102 -9.33 -18.46 -10.46
C THR A 102 -10.46 -17.47 -10.56
N ILE A 103 -10.51 -16.71 -11.64
CA ILE A 103 -11.58 -15.75 -11.97
C ILE A 103 -11.95 -15.93 -13.44
N ASP A 104 -13.23 -16.02 -13.75
CA ASP A 104 -13.77 -16.22 -15.11
C ASP A 104 -13.10 -17.40 -15.87
N GLY A 105 -12.72 -18.46 -15.16
CA GLY A 105 -12.07 -19.67 -15.72
C GLY A 105 -10.57 -19.52 -15.98
N GLU A 106 -9.97 -18.36 -15.77
CA GLU A 106 -8.53 -18.12 -15.86
C GLU A 106 -7.88 -18.22 -14.48
N THR A 107 -6.81 -19.01 -14.35
CA THR A 107 -6.04 -19.14 -13.10
C THR A 107 -4.85 -18.18 -13.12
N TYR A 108 -4.71 -17.45 -12.03
CA TYR A 108 -3.63 -16.49 -11.80
C TYR A 108 -2.74 -16.99 -10.66
N SER A 109 -1.42 -16.99 -10.91
CA SER A 109 -0.41 -17.33 -9.91
C SER A 109 0.29 -16.07 -9.43
N LEU A 110 0.39 -15.93 -8.12
CA LEU A 110 0.97 -14.81 -7.40
C LEU A 110 2.23 -15.24 -6.65
N ALA A 111 3.10 -14.29 -6.31
CA ALA A 111 4.28 -14.57 -5.49
C ALA A 111 3.87 -15.13 -4.11
N THR A 112 4.52 -16.24 -3.68
CA THR A 112 4.33 -16.81 -2.34
C THR A 112 5.32 -16.17 -1.37
N ASN A 113 4.94 -15.07 -0.75
CA ASN A 113 5.77 -14.28 0.15
C ASN A 113 5.56 -14.59 1.65
N ASN A 114 4.75 -15.61 1.95
CA ASN A 114 4.47 -16.08 3.31
C ASN A 114 4.29 -17.61 3.34
N GLY A 115 5.41 -18.34 3.36
CA GLY A 115 5.41 -19.79 3.19
C GLY A 115 4.78 -20.15 1.85
N PRO A 116 3.77 -21.05 1.80
CA PRO A 116 3.11 -21.43 0.56
C PRO A 116 2.09 -20.37 0.07
N ASN A 117 1.82 -19.33 0.86
CA ASN A 117 0.73 -18.41 0.58
C ASN A 117 1.24 -17.06 0.05
N HIS A 118 0.39 -16.39 -0.71
CA HIS A 118 0.53 -14.97 -0.98
C HIS A 118 -0.06 -14.17 0.20
N LEU A 119 0.63 -13.13 0.65
CA LEU A 119 0.24 -12.31 1.79
C LEU A 119 0.23 -10.83 1.43
N HIS A 120 -0.83 -10.13 1.80
CA HIS A 120 -0.93 -8.67 1.86
C HIS A 120 -0.56 -7.96 0.56
N GLY A 121 -0.95 -8.52 -0.59
CA GLY A 121 -0.74 -7.91 -1.90
C GLY A 121 0.63 -8.18 -2.53
N GLY A 122 1.49 -8.99 -1.87
CA GLY A 122 2.71 -9.49 -2.50
C GLY A 122 4.03 -9.01 -1.91
N VAL A 123 5.07 -9.09 -2.71
CA VAL A 123 6.44 -8.71 -2.32
C VAL A 123 6.54 -7.20 -2.20
N ILE A 124 5.95 -6.47 -3.17
CA ILE A 124 5.79 -5.01 -3.12
C ILE A 124 4.30 -4.68 -3.27
N GLY A 125 3.57 -4.84 -2.17
CA GLY A 125 2.18 -4.43 -2.07
C GLY A 125 2.02 -2.92 -1.87
N PHE A 126 0.79 -2.49 -1.66
CA PHE A 126 0.42 -1.07 -1.52
C PHE A 126 1.08 -0.36 -0.32
N ASP A 127 1.55 -1.13 0.65
CA ASP A 127 2.33 -0.71 1.80
C ASP A 127 3.75 -0.22 1.46
N LYS A 128 4.24 -0.45 0.23
CA LYS A 128 5.62 -0.17 -0.20
C LYS A 128 5.73 0.73 -1.42
N VAL A 129 4.64 1.35 -1.83
CA VAL A 129 4.61 2.30 -2.95
C VAL A 129 4.39 3.72 -2.45
N VAL A 130 4.80 4.70 -3.25
CA VAL A 130 4.50 6.11 -2.99
C VAL A 130 3.18 6.43 -3.66
N TRP A 131 2.25 6.99 -2.88
CA TRP A 131 0.95 7.41 -3.33
C TRP A 131 0.97 8.89 -3.70
N ASP A 132 0.18 9.27 -4.69
CA ASP A 132 -0.14 10.68 -4.91
C ASP A 132 -1.04 11.16 -3.78
N ALA A 133 -0.76 12.36 -3.24
CA ALA A 133 -1.41 12.86 -2.04
C ALA A 133 -1.97 14.27 -2.23
N GLU A 134 -3.24 14.45 -1.87
CA GLU A 134 -3.93 15.73 -1.92
C GLU A 134 -4.58 16.04 -0.57
N LEU A 135 -4.40 17.27 -0.08
CA LEU A 135 -5.07 17.76 1.12
C LEU A 135 -6.54 17.98 0.83
N VAL A 136 -7.39 17.41 1.66
CA VAL A 136 -8.86 17.54 1.57
C VAL A 136 -9.43 18.00 2.89
N GLY A 137 -10.63 18.56 2.87
CA GLY A 137 -11.29 19.02 4.10
C GLY A 137 -12.68 19.56 3.83
N GLY A 138 -13.40 19.73 4.93
CA GLY A 138 -14.76 20.25 4.94
C GLY A 138 -15.12 20.84 6.30
N GLU A 139 -16.39 21.15 6.50
CA GLU A 139 -16.86 21.63 7.80
C GLU A 139 -16.69 20.53 8.86
N GLY A 140 -15.93 20.84 9.92
CA GLY A 140 -15.71 19.93 11.05
C GLY A 140 -14.70 18.81 10.83
N TRP A 141 -13.94 18.80 9.70
CA TRP A 141 -12.90 17.81 9.47
C TRP A 141 -11.81 18.31 8.53
N SER A 142 -10.63 17.69 8.64
CA SER A 142 -9.50 17.82 7.70
C SER A 142 -8.92 16.45 7.39
N GLY A 143 -8.25 16.31 6.25
CA GLY A 143 -7.77 14.99 5.85
C GLY A 143 -6.86 14.96 4.64
N LEU A 144 -6.57 13.74 4.19
CA LEU A 144 -5.70 13.43 3.09
C LEU A 144 -6.37 12.43 2.15
N GLU A 145 -6.50 12.76 0.88
CA GLU A 145 -6.80 11.81 -0.18
C GLU A 145 -5.49 11.29 -0.76
N LEU A 146 -5.35 9.98 -0.81
CA LEU A 146 -4.21 9.27 -1.37
C LEU A 146 -4.69 8.45 -2.55
N SER A 147 -4.06 8.59 -3.71
CA SER A 147 -4.42 7.84 -4.91
C SER A 147 -3.23 7.05 -5.45
N TYR A 148 -3.54 5.86 -5.99
CA TYR A 148 -2.57 4.98 -6.61
C TYR A 148 -3.20 4.23 -7.79
N LEU A 149 -2.44 4.04 -8.87
CA LEU A 149 -2.81 3.20 -9.99
C LEU A 149 -1.94 1.95 -10.01
N ALA A 150 -2.48 0.84 -9.51
CA ALA A 150 -1.87 -0.47 -9.64
C ALA A 150 -2.11 -1.01 -11.05
N LYS A 151 -1.05 -1.18 -11.84
CA LYS A 151 -1.12 -1.58 -13.25
C LYS A 151 -1.50 -3.04 -13.41
N ASP A 152 -2.03 -3.38 -14.59
CA ASP A 152 -2.26 -4.78 -14.95
C ASP A 152 -0.98 -5.60 -14.77
N LYS A 153 -1.12 -6.78 -14.13
CA LYS A 153 -0.04 -7.70 -13.74
C LYS A 153 0.90 -7.24 -12.62
N GLU A 154 0.66 -6.07 -11.99
CA GLU A 154 1.39 -5.72 -10.78
C GLU A 154 1.15 -6.80 -9.70
N GLU A 155 2.23 -7.31 -9.11
CA GLU A 155 2.23 -8.46 -8.18
C GLU A 155 1.45 -9.69 -8.70
N GLY A 156 1.25 -9.81 -10.04
CA GLY A 156 0.54 -10.90 -10.70
C GLY A 156 -0.98 -10.71 -10.84
N TYR A 157 -1.55 -9.67 -10.28
CA TYR A 157 -3.00 -9.43 -10.34
C TYR A 157 -3.46 -8.91 -11.70
N PRO A 158 -4.60 -9.40 -12.24
CA PRO A 158 -5.15 -8.90 -13.51
C PRO A 158 -5.81 -7.53 -13.36
N GLY A 159 -5.75 -6.76 -14.44
CA GLY A 159 -6.42 -5.48 -14.59
C GLY A 159 -5.72 -4.29 -13.91
N ASN A 160 -5.91 -3.12 -14.50
CA ASN A 160 -5.55 -1.86 -13.86
C ASN A 160 -6.55 -1.58 -12.73
N LEU A 161 -6.06 -1.28 -11.54
CA LEU A 161 -6.88 -0.90 -10.39
C LEU A 161 -6.51 0.52 -9.97
N SER A 162 -7.45 1.45 -10.13
CA SER A 162 -7.34 2.80 -9.58
C SER A 162 -7.92 2.82 -8.18
N ILE A 163 -7.12 3.25 -7.19
CA ILE A 163 -7.51 3.27 -5.79
C ILE A 163 -7.43 4.70 -5.25
N LYS A 164 -8.40 5.07 -4.44
CA LYS A 164 -8.38 6.25 -3.58
C LYS A 164 -8.63 5.82 -2.15
N VAL A 165 -7.80 6.33 -1.23
CA VAL A 165 -8.00 6.19 0.21
C VAL A 165 -8.09 7.59 0.80
N THR A 166 -9.18 7.89 1.48
CA THR A 166 -9.37 9.19 2.12
C THR A 166 -9.38 9.02 3.63
N TYR A 167 -8.37 9.59 4.28
CA TYR A 167 -8.34 9.73 5.74
C TYR A 167 -8.98 11.05 6.13
N LYS A 168 -9.92 11.01 7.10
CA LYS A 168 -10.59 12.20 7.63
C LYS A 168 -10.46 12.22 9.14
N LEU A 169 -9.85 13.25 9.70
CA LEU A 169 -9.87 13.53 11.12
C LEU A 169 -10.98 14.54 11.43
N THR A 170 -11.99 14.11 12.19
CA THR A 170 -13.13 14.95 12.55
C THR A 170 -12.89 15.72 13.86
N ASP A 171 -13.66 16.79 14.07
CA ASP A 171 -13.66 17.52 15.34
C ASP A 171 -14.23 16.70 16.51
N ASP A 172 -14.95 15.61 16.21
CA ASP A 172 -15.52 14.66 17.18
C ASP A 172 -14.53 13.51 17.55
N ASN A 173 -13.24 13.66 17.19
CA ASN A 173 -12.18 12.69 17.45
C ASN A 173 -12.34 11.34 16.72
N GLU A 174 -12.92 11.35 15.54
CA GLU A 174 -13.00 10.18 14.68
C GLU A 174 -11.88 10.24 13.62
N LEU A 175 -11.22 9.13 13.39
CA LEU A 175 -10.41 8.89 12.20
C LEU A 175 -11.17 7.98 11.26
N ILE A 176 -11.75 8.55 10.20
CA ILE A 176 -12.51 7.84 9.19
C ILE A 176 -11.56 7.47 8.04
N VAL A 177 -11.69 6.25 7.52
CA VAL A 177 -10.92 5.76 6.38
C VAL A 177 -11.89 5.27 5.31
N ASP A 178 -12.04 6.05 4.25
CA ASP A 178 -12.87 5.71 3.11
C ASP A 178 -12.03 5.11 1.98
N TYR A 179 -12.56 4.12 1.29
CA TYR A 179 -11.93 3.46 0.15
C TYR A 179 -12.81 3.55 -1.08
N LEU A 180 -12.21 3.91 -2.21
CA LEU A 180 -12.82 3.82 -3.53
C LEU A 180 -11.85 3.08 -4.45
N ALA A 181 -12.34 2.04 -5.12
CA ALA A 181 -11.55 1.29 -6.10
C ALA A 181 -12.36 1.05 -7.38
N THR A 182 -11.73 1.28 -8.53
CA THR A 182 -12.29 0.99 -9.85
C THR A 182 -11.29 0.23 -10.69
N THR A 183 -11.78 -0.69 -11.52
CA THR A 183 -10.92 -1.54 -12.35
C THR A 183 -11.47 -1.70 -13.77
N ASP A 184 -10.60 -1.99 -14.71
CA ASP A 184 -10.93 -2.28 -16.11
C ASP A 184 -11.06 -3.79 -16.42
N LYS A 185 -10.69 -4.67 -15.47
CA LYS A 185 -10.78 -6.13 -15.59
C LYS A 185 -11.15 -6.75 -14.25
N ALA A 186 -11.88 -7.86 -14.25
CA ALA A 186 -12.19 -8.61 -13.04
C ALA A 186 -10.88 -8.94 -12.27
N THR A 187 -10.84 -8.59 -10.98
CA THR A 187 -9.67 -8.75 -10.10
C THR A 187 -10.12 -8.84 -8.65
N PRO A 188 -9.48 -9.65 -7.79
CA PRO A 188 -9.80 -9.65 -6.37
C PRO A 188 -9.29 -8.36 -5.71
N VAL A 189 -10.15 -7.72 -4.91
CA VAL A 189 -9.83 -6.52 -4.13
C VAL A 189 -10.28 -6.72 -2.69
N ASN A 190 -9.35 -6.52 -1.75
CA ASN A 190 -9.63 -6.52 -0.32
C ASN A 190 -8.64 -5.58 0.38
N LEU A 191 -9.02 -4.32 0.54
CA LEU A 191 -8.17 -3.30 1.14
C LEU A 191 -8.35 -3.26 2.65
N THR A 192 -7.28 -2.96 3.38
CA THR A 192 -7.34 -2.76 4.83
C THR A 192 -6.31 -1.73 5.31
N GLN A 193 -6.66 -1.02 6.38
CA GLN A 193 -5.77 -0.16 7.14
C GLN A 193 -5.21 -0.99 8.31
N HIS A 194 -3.87 -1.03 8.46
CA HIS A 194 -3.20 -2.01 9.31
C HIS A 194 -2.56 -1.39 10.56
N SER A 195 -3.23 -0.42 11.19
CA SER A 195 -2.76 0.12 12.47
C SER A 195 -2.82 -0.91 13.59
N TYR A 196 -1.78 -0.91 14.41
CA TYR A 196 -1.73 -1.63 15.68
C TYR A 196 -1.92 -0.61 16.80
N PHE A 197 -2.93 -0.82 17.62
CA PHE A 197 -3.24 0.06 18.74
C PHE A 197 -2.58 -0.44 20.02
N ASN A 198 -2.05 0.51 20.80
CA ASN A 198 -1.47 0.30 22.12
C ASN A 198 -2.14 1.26 23.12
N LEU A 199 -3.20 0.80 23.78
CA LEU A 199 -4.05 1.57 24.70
C LEU A 199 -3.63 1.38 26.15
#